data_f2d769266e2ddd68623e8c48dd9059cd
#
_entry.id   f2d769266e2ddd68623e8c48dd9059cd
#
_cell.length_a   1.000
_cell.length_b   1.000
_cell.length_c   1.000
_cell.angle_alpha   90.00
_cell.angle_beta   90.00
_cell.angle_gamma   90.00
#
_symmetry.space_group_name_H-M   'P 1'
#
loop_
_entity.id
_entity.type
_entity.pdbx_description
1 polymer ?
#
loop_
_entity_poly.entity_id
_entity_poly.type
_entity_poly.pdbx_seq_one_letter_code
_entity_poly.pdbx_strand_id
1 'polypeptide(L)'
;LANIAYNMSNSTVIILDNSITGMTGHQQNPTTGYNIKGDPAGKINLEALCKAMGFNRVRVVDPYDLEACDKAVKEELAAAEPSVIISRRPCALLKYVEVKPPLNVDKDKCKGCKMCMKLGCPAISIKGGKAQIDNTLCVGCGVCKQLCKFDAITE
;
A
#
# COMPACT_ATOMS: atom_id res chain seq x y z
N LEU A 1 17.95 -9.91 3.36
CA LEU A 1 17.76 -9.24 4.65
C LEU A 1 18.94 -9.51 5.60
N ALA A 2 19.27 -10.79 5.91
CA ALA A 2 20.31 -11.12 6.87
C ALA A 2 21.66 -10.42 6.56
N ASN A 3 22.12 -10.43 5.31
CA ASN A 3 23.38 -9.78 4.93
C ASN A 3 23.35 -8.26 5.08
N ILE A 4 22.19 -7.61 4.89
CA ILE A 4 22.03 -6.17 5.11
C ILE A 4 22.20 -5.84 6.59
N ALA A 5 21.52 -6.58 7.46
CA ALA A 5 21.64 -6.40 8.91
C ALA A 5 23.05 -6.72 9.42
N TYR A 6 23.60 -7.86 9.01
CA TYR A 6 24.96 -8.30 9.41
C TYR A 6 26.04 -7.29 9.05
N ASN A 7 25.99 -6.73 7.84
CA ASN A 7 26.98 -5.76 7.37
C ASN A 7 26.67 -4.32 7.76
N MET A 8 25.61 -4.08 8.55
CA MET A 8 25.17 -2.73 8.94
C MET A 8 25.02 -1.78 7.73
N SER A 9 24.50 -2.33 6.63
CA SER A 9 24.34 -1.59 5.38
C SER A 9 23.31 -0.46 5.56
N ASN A 10 23.68 0.77 5.21
CA ASN A 10 22.75 1.90 5.23
C ASN A 10 21.72 1.77 4.09
N SER A 11 20.73 0.91 4.32
CA SER A 11 19.72 0.56 3.32
C SER A 11 18.35 0.40 3.97
N THR A 12 17.32 0.94 3.32
CA THR A 12 15.92 0.74 3.69
C THR A 12 15.28 -0.29 2.77
N VAL A 13 14.78 -1.37 3.34
CA VAL A 13 14.04 -2.41 2.62
C VAL A 13 12.54 -2.18 2.76
N ILE A 14 11.82 -2.19 1.66
CA ILE A 14 10.35 -2.09 1.66
C ILE A 14 9.76 -3.45 1.30
N ILE A 15 9.02 -4.06 2.23
CA ILE A 15 8.29 -5.30 2.03
C ILE A 15 6.84 -4.97 1.70
N LEU A 16 6.38 -5.40 0.52
CA LEU A 16 4.99 -5.21 0.08
C LEU A 16 4.16 -6.43 0.50
N ASP A 17 3.51 -6.35 1.66
CA ASP A 17 2.66 -7.40 2.21
C ASP A 17 1.20 -7.17 1.80
N ASN A 18 0.80 -7.79 0.69
CA ASN A 18 -0.57 -7.74 0.18
C ASN A 18 -1.43 -8.96 0.55
N SER A 19 -0.97 -9.76 1.50
CA SER A 19 -1.64 -10.98 2.01
C SER A 19 -1.87 -12.07 0.96
N ILE A 20 -1.13 -12.05 -0.17
CA ILE A 20 -1.22 -13.06 -1.24
C ILE A 20 -0.01 -12.93 -2.17
N THR A 21 0.34 -14.00 -2.88
CA THR A 21 1.23 -13.92 -4.04
C THR A 21 0.37 -13.74 -5.29
N GLY A 22 0.03 -12.48 -5.61
CA GLY A 22 -1.02 -12.15 -6.57
C GLY A 22 -0.66 -12.35 -8.03
N MET A 23 0.54 -11.92 -8.46
CA MET A 23 0.94 -11.86 -9.87
C MET A 23 0.92 -13.21 -10.59
N THR A 24 1.21 -14.29 -9.87
CA THR A 24 1.31 -15.65 -10.43
C THR A 24 0.07 -16.51 -10.17
N GLY A 25 -1.08 -15.92 -9.85
CA GLY A 25 -2.35 -16.61 -9.73
C GLY A 25 -2.91 -16.73 -8.31
N HIS A 26 -2.65 -15.77 -7.45
CA HIS A 26 -3.21 -15.69 -6.09
C HIS A 26 -2.87 -16.89 -5.20
N GLN A 27 -1.58 -17.29 -5.19
CA GLN A 27 -1.13 -18.40 -4.35
C GLN A 27 -0.96 -17.98 -2.88
N GLN A 28 -1.20 -18.93 -1.98
CA GLN A 28 -0.85 -18.79 -0.58
C GLN A 28 0.68 -18.76 -0.43
N ASN A 29 1.14 -18.10 0.64
CA ASN A 29 2.55 -18.02 0.99
C ASN A 29 2.72 -18.10 2.52
N PRO A 30 3.93 -18.24 3.06
CA PRO A 30 4.14 -18.41 4.51
C PRO A 30 3.59 -17.28 5.39
N THR A 31 3.25 -16.11 4.83
CA THR A 31 2.70 -14.97 5.59
C THR A 31 1.18 -14.90 5.56
N THR A 32 0.50 -15.78 4.82
CA THR A 32 -0.97 -15.76 4.69
C THR A 32 -1.70 -16.52 5.78
N GLY A 33 -1.06 -17.55 6.36
CA GLY A 33 -1.66 -18.43 7.39
C GLY A 33 -2.43 -19.63 6.81
N TYR A 34 -2.19 -19.95 5.54
CA TYR A 34 -2.76 -21.11 4.86
C TYR A 34 -1.68 -21.92 4.16
N ASN A 35 -1.84 -23.25 4.13
CA ASN A 35 -0.96 -24.14 3.40
C ASN A 35 -1.33 -24.20 1.91
N ILE A 36 -0.57 -24.98 1.13
CA ILE A 36 -0.79 -25.14 -0.32
C ILE A 36 -2.15 -25.77 -0.66
N LYS A 37 -2.75 -26.50 0.28
CA LYS A 37 -4.08 -27.12 0.11
C LYS A 37 -5.22 -26.17 0.48
N GLY A 38 -4.89 -25.00 1.06
CA GLY A 38 -5.88 -24.04 1.55
C GLY A 38 -6.34 -24.27 2.99
N ASP A 39 -5.75 -25.22 3.72
CA ASP A 39 -6.06 -25.45 5.12
C ASP A 39 -5.37 -24.40 6.01
N PRO A 40 -5.94 -24.04 7.18
CA PRO A 40 -5.28 -23.19 8.17
C PRO A 40 -3.90 -23.78 8.56
N ALA A 41 -2.89 -22.94 8.60
CA ALA A 41 -1.51 -23.34 8.87
C ALA A 41 -0.75 -22.25 9.65
N GLY A 42 0.52 -22.53 9.97
CA GLY A 42 1.40 -21.55 10.60
C GLY A 42 1.55 -20.29 9.76
N LYS A 43 1.67 -19.14 10.44
CA LYS A 43 1.85 -17.84 9.81
C LYS A 43 3.16 -17.21 10.27
N ILE A 44 4.02 -16.82 9.32
CA ILE A 44 5.23 -16.08 9.64
C ILE A 44 4.85 -14.63 9.97
N ASN A 45 5.32 -14.16 11.13
CA ASN A 45 5.25 -12.75 11.50
C ASN A 45 6.47 -12.03 10.91
N LEU A 46 6.24 -11.17 9.92
CA LEU A 46 7.32 -10.45 9.21
C LEU A 46 8.08 -9.48 10.13
N GLU A 47 7.39 -8.82 11.07
CA GLU A 47 8.05 -7.91 12.02
C GLU A 47 8.99 -8.67 12.93
N ALA A 48 8.52 -9.76 13.52
CA ALA A 48 9.33 -10.62 14.39
C ALA A 48 10.51 -11.22 13.61
N LEU A 49 10.29 -11.64 12.37
CA LEU A 49 11.33 -12.17 11.49
C LEU A 49 12.40 -11.11 11.21
N CYS A 50 12.03 -9.90 10.84
CA CYS A 50 12.98 -8.82 10.56
C CYS A 50 13.79 -8.46 11.82
N LYS A 51 13.15 -8.38 12.98
CA LYS A 51 13.84 -8.16 14.26
C LYS A 51 14.80 -9.28 14.61
N ALA A 52 14.40 -10.53 14.41
CA ALA A 52 15.27 -11.70 14.63
C ALA A 52 16.48 -11.73 13.69
N MET A 53 16.38 -11.12 12.50
CA MET A 53 17.51 -10.95 11.57
C MET A 53 18.45 -9.79 11.95
N GLY A 54 18.15 -9.02 13.01
CA GLY A 54 19.01 -7.94 13.50
C GLY A 54 18.60 -6.52 13.08
N PHE A 55 17.40 -6.33 12.50
CA PHE A 55 16.89 -4.98 12.23
C PHE A 55 16.31 -4.36 13.51
N ASN A 56 16.88 -3.25 13.97
CA ASN A 56 16.31 -2.46 15.08
C ASN A 56 15.13 -1.61 14.63
N ARG A 57 15.17 -1.16 13.39
CA ARG A 57 14.16 -0.29 12.78
C ARG A 57 13.24 -1.10 11.87
N VAL A 58 12.06 -1.43 12.38
CA VAL A 58 11.02 -2.14 11.63
C VAL A 58 9.71 -1.39 11.80
N ARG A 59 9.17 -0.85 10.70
CA ARG A 59 7.92 -0.09 10.66
C ARG A 59 6.86 -0.81 9.86
N VAL A 60 5.62 -0.75 10.31
CA VAL A 60 4.46 -1.21 9.54
C VAL A 60 3.62 0.00 9.17
N VAL A 61 3.26 0.13 7.90
CA VAL A 61 2.40 1.20 7.39
C VAL A 61 1.28 0.63 6.52
N ASP A 62 0.15 1.29 6.53
CA ASP A 62 -0.91 1.04 5.56
C ASP A 62 -0.66 1.91 4.32
N PRO A 63 -0.48 1.32 3.11
CA PRO A 63 -0.25 2.11 1.89
C PRO A 63 -1.42 3.01 1.49
N TYR A 64 -2.58 2.88 2.14
CA TYR A 64 -3.71 3.79 1.94
C TYR A 64 -3.67 5.02 2.86
N ASP A 65 -2.75 5.07 3.81
CA ASP A 65 -2.45 6.26 4.61
C ASP A 65 -1.18 6.94 4.06
N LEU A 66 -1.37 7.96 3.21
CA LEU A 66 -0.26 8.64 2.54
C LEU A 66 0.63 9.42 3.50
N GLU A 67 0.06 9.99 4.56
CA GLU A 67 0.80 10.76 5.55
C GLU A 67 1.73 9.84 6.36
N ALA A 68 1.20 8.73 6.86
CA ALA A 68 1.99 7.74 7.58
C ALA A 68 3.09 7.12 6.71
N CYS A 69 2.78 6.84 5.43
CA CYS A 69 3.77 6.33 4.48
C CYS A 69 4.88 7.34 4.19
N ASP A 70 4.55 8.58 3.89
CA ASP A 70 5.52 9.64 3.61
C ASP A 70 6.44 9.87 4.82
N LYS A 71 5.87 9.93 6.02
CA LYS A 71 6.62 10.06 7.28
C LYS A 71 7.57 8.88 7.47
N ALA A 72 7.08 7.65 7.34
CA ALA A 72 7.90 6.45 7.53
C ALA A 72 9.06 6.40 6.53
N VAL A 73 8.80 6.67 5.24
CA VAL A 73 9.84 6.67 4.21
C VAL A 73 10.90 7.73 4.50
N LYS A 74 10.50 8.96 4.85
CA LYS A 74 11.45 10.04 5.17
C LYS A 74 12.31 9.72 6.39
N GLU A 75 11.70 9.20 7.47
CA GLU A 75 12.41 8.87 8.70
C GLU A 75 13.40 7.70 8.49
N GLU A 76 12.98 6.66 7.75
CA GLU A 76 13.83 5.50 7.53
C GLU A 76 14.95 5.75 6.51
N LEU A 77 14.72 6.58 5.48
CA LEU A 77 15.77 7.00 4.57
C LEU A 77 16.80 7.95 5.20
N ALA A 78 16.42 8.69 6.23
CA ALA A 78 17.33 9.57 6.97
C ALA A 78 18.15 8.83 8.04
N ALA A 79 17.79 7.59 8.37
CA ALA A 79 18.50 6.80 9.37
C ALA A 79 19.83 6.28 8.80
N ALA A 80 20.89 6.33 9.62
CA ALA A 80 22.22 5.84 9.25
C ALA A 80 22.44 4.37 9.68
N GLU A 81 21.39 3.56 9.61
CA GLU A 81 21.38 2.15 9.95
C GLU A 81 20.39 1.36 9.08
N PRO A 82 20.50 0.03 8.98
CA PRO A 82 19.56 -0.80 8.23
C PRO A 82 18.11 -0.65 8.77
N SER A 83 17.17 -0.50 7.87
CA SER A 83 15.75 -0.38 8.25
C SER A 83 14.81 -1.17 7.34
N VAL A 84 13.61 -1.49 7.84
CA VAL A 84 12.57 -2.19 7.11
C VAL A 84 11.25 -1.45 7.26
N ILE A 85 10.59 -1.19 6.14
CA ILE A 85 9.21 -0.73 6.09
C ILE A 85 8.35 -1.87 5.54
N ILE A 86 7.36 -2.32 6.30
CA ILE A 86 6.38 -3.31 5.87
C ILE A 86 5.12 -2.55 5.46
N SER A 87 4.93 -2.40 4.16
CA SER A 87 3.71 -1.81 3.58
C SER A 87 2.65 -2.90 3.53
N ARG A 88 1.72 -2.88 4.50
CA ARG A 88 0.76 -3.97 4.72
C ARG A 88 -0.66 -3.53 4.42
N ARG A 89 -1.23 -4.15 3.39
CA ARG A 89 -2.66 -4.10 3.11
C ARG A 89 -3.08 -5.27 2.23
N PRO A 90 -4.16 -6.00 2.59
CA PRO A 90 -4.68 -7.07 1.75
C PRO A 90 -5.03 -6.57 0.35
N CYS A 91 -4.74 -7.36 -0.67
CA CYS A 91 -5.10 -7.06 -2.06
C CYS A 91 -6.63 -6.90 -2.18
N ALA A 92 -7.07 -5.82 -2.81
CA ALA A 92 -8.50 -5.53 -3.01
C ALA A 92 -9.25 -6.59 -3.82
N LEU A 93 -8.55 -7.49 -4.52
CA LEU A 93 -9.13 -8.58 -5.30
C LEU A 93 -9.35 -9.86 -4.49
N LEU A 94 -8.96 -9.88 -3.20
CA LEU A 94 -9.22 -11.02 -2.33
C LEU A 94 -10.70 -11.08 -1.96
N LYS A 95 -11.28 -12.26 -2.02
CA LYS A 95 -12.73 -12.48 -1.82
C LYS A 95 -13.27 -12.03 -0.47
N TYR A 96 -12.41 -11.99 0.56
CA TYR A 96 -12.78 -11.57 1.91
C TYR A 96 -12.54 -10.07 2.18
N VAL A 97 -12.01 -9.34 1.20
CA VAL A 97 -11.80 -7.89 1.31
C VAL A 97 -13.06 -7.17 0.81
N GLU A 98 -13.69 -6.44 1.70
CA GLU A 98 -14.83 -5.60 1.35
C GLU A 98 -14.36 -4.39 0.54
N VAL A 99 -14.84 -4.28 -0.68
CA VAL A 99 -14.64 -3.12 -1.54
C VAL A 99 -15.66 -2.06 -1.17
N LYS A 100 -15.18 -0.83 -0.89
CA LYS A 100 -16.05 0.31 -0.60
C LYS A 100 -16.71 0.82 -1.88
N PRO A 101 -17.84 1.54 -1.76
CA PRO A 101 -18.44 2.20 -2.93
C PRO A 101 -17.44 3.09 -3.68
N PRO A 102 -17.55 3.16 -5.02
CA PRO A 102 -16.71 4.03 -5.82
C PRO A 102 -16.82 5.50 -5.40
N LEU A 103 -15.69 6.20 -5.45
CA LEU A 103 -15.67 7.65 -5.19
C LEU A 103 -16.17 8.44 -6.40
N ASN A 104 -16.71 9.61 -6.13
CA ASN A 104 -17.21 10.53 -7.14
C ASN A 104 -16.36 11.80 -7.22
N VAL A 105 -16.41 12.50 -8.33
CA VAL A 105 -15.76 13.80 -8.51
C VAL A 105 -16.82 14.89 -8.66
N ASP A 106 -16.86 15.81 -7.71
CA ASP A 106 -17.60 17.04 -7.81
C ASP A 106 -16.91 17.94 -8.86
N LYS A 107 -17.58 18.09 -10.00
CA LYS A 107 -17.04 18.86 -11.14
C LYS A 107 -16.94 20.35 -10.86
N ASP A 108 -17.75 20.89 -9.98
CA ASP A 108 -17.74 22.33 -9.66
C ASP A 108 -16.53 22.68 -8.77
N LYS A 109 -16.21 21.81 -7.84
CA LYS A 109 -15.03 21.93 -6.99
C LYS A 109 -13.73 21.57 -7.73
N CYS A 110 -13.79 20.64 -8.68
CA CYS A 110 -12.60 20.18 -9.39
C CYS A 110 -11.99 21.32 -10.24
N LYS A 111 -10.76 21.69 -9.95
CA LYS A 111 -10.00 22.74 -10.68
C LYS A 111 -9.11 22.19 -11.80
N GLY A 112 -9.19 20.88 -12.09
CA GLY A 112 -8.39 20.27 -13.14
C GLY A 112 -6.88 20.26 -12.87
N CYS A 113 -6.45 20.36 -11.61
CA CYS A 113 -5.04 20.47 -11.21
C CYS A 113 -4.23 19.19 -11.43
N LYS A 114 -4.87 18.08 -11.76
CA LYS A 114 -4.27 16.76 -12.06
C LYS A 114 -3.46 16.13 -10.92
N MET A 115 -3.55 16.63 -9.69
CA MET A 115 -2.82 16.03 -8.55
C MET A 115 -3.22 14.58 -8.31
N CYS A 116 -4.50 14.24 -8.43
CA CYS A 116 -4.99 12.86 -8.31
C CYS A 116 -4.41 11.90 -9.37
N MET A 117 -4.02 12.41 -10.55
CA MET A 117 -3.36 11.61 -11.60
C MET A 117 -1.96 11.13 -11.21
N LYS A 118 -1.27 11.85 -10.31
CA LYS A 118 0.06 11.45 -9.83
C LYS A 118 0.05 10.12 -9.08
N LEU A 119 -1.12 9.70 -8.62
CA LEU A 119 -1.30 8.39 -7.98
C LEU A 119 -1.09 7.22 -8.95
N GLY A 120 -1.26 7.44 -10.27
CA GLY A 120 -1.22 6.36 -11.25
C GLY A 120 -2.41 5.39 -11.15
N CYS A 121 -3.52 5.78 -10.53
CA CYS A 121 -4.69 4.93 -10.38
C CYS A 121 -5.38 4.71 -11.74
N PRO A 122 -5.63 3.45 -12.16
CA PRO A 122 -6.27 3.14 -13.43
C PRO A 122 -7.73 3.63 -13.51
N ALA A 123 -8.38 3.83 -12.36
CA ALA A 123 -9.76 4.34 -12.32
C ALA A 123 -9.86 5.85 -12.57
N ILE A 124 -8.74 6.61 -12.56
CA ILE A 124 -8.78 8.07 -12.69
C ILE A 124 -8.35 8.50 -14.09
N SER A 125 -9.17 9.33 -14.71
CA SER A 125 -8.91 9.94 -16.01
C SER A 125 -9.23 11.44 -15.98
N ILE A 126 -8.81 12.16 -17.03
CA ILE A 126 -9.19 13.56 -17.24
C ILE A 126 -10.09 13.65 -18.47
N LYS A 127 -11.29 14.21 -18.28
CA LYS A 127 -12.24 14.47 -19.39
C LYS A 127 -12.78 15.88 -19.26
N GLY A 128 -12.73 16.64 -20.34
CA GLY A 128 -13.14 18.04 -20.33
C GLY A 128 -12.37 18.92 -19.34
N GLY A 129 -11.05 18.62 -19.15
CA GLY A 129 -10.19 19.37 -18.23
C GLY A 129 -10.38 19.03 -16.73
N LYS A 130 -11.31 18.14 -16.39
CA LYS A 130 -11.61 17.77 -14.99
C LYS A 130 -11.38 16.28 -14.76
N ALA A 131 -11.12 15.89 -13.51
CA ALA A 131 -10.97 14.51 -13.14
C ALA A 131 -12.30 13.76 -13.28
N GLN A 132 -12.21 12.49 -13.65
CA GLN A 132 -13.33 11.54 -13.69
C GLN A 132 -12.84 10.22 -13.11
N ILE A 133 -13.70 9.57 -12.34
CA ILE A 133 -13.45 8.24 -11.77
C ILE A 133 -14.33 7.22 -12.49
N ASP A 134 -13.74 6.13 -12.91
CA ASP A 134 -14.45 4.98 -13.46
C ASP A 134 -14.95 4.10 -12.32
N ASN A 135 -16.27 4.01 -12.17
CA ASN A 135 -16.91 3.27 -11.09
C ASN A 135 -16.70 1.75 -11.20
N THR A 136 -16.35 1.23 -12.37
CA THR A 136 -16.10 -0.19 -12.56
C THR A 136 -14.69 -0.61 -12.09
N LEU A 137 -13.76 0.35 -12.05
CA LEU A 137 -12.37 0.15 -11.65
C LEU A 137 -12.08 0.66 -10.23
N CYS A 138 -12.93 1.53 -9.70
CA CYS A 138 -12.72 2.15 -8.40
C CYS A 138 -13.09 1.20 -7.26
N VAL A 139 -12.15 0.95 -6.34
CA VAL A 139 -12.36 0.13 -5.14
C VAL A 139 -12.64 0.98 -3.88
N GLY A 140 -12.91 2.28 -4.02
CA GLY A 140 -13.27 3.16 -2.91
C GLY A 140 -12.16 3.35 -1.87
N CYS A 141 -10.89 3.19 -2.23
CA CYS A 141 -9.78 3.19 -1.28
C CYS A 141 -9.48 4.56 -0.62
N GLY A 142 -9.97 5.66 -1.16
CA GLY A 142 -9.81 7.01 -0.59
C GLY A 142 -8.44 7.67 -0.82
N VAL A 143 -7.47 7.00 -1.41
CA VAL A 143 -6.10 7.57 -1.57
C VAL A 143 -6.09 8.82 -2.44
N CYS A 144 -6.86 8.85 -3.52
CA CYS A 144 -6.98 10.03 -4.37
C CYS A 144 -7.66 11.23 -3.67
N LYS A 145 -8.54 10.96 -2.71
CA LYS A 145 -9.18 11.99 -1.87
C LYS A 145 -8.15 12.74 -1.03
N GLN A 146 -7.17 12.04 -0.45
CA GLN A 146 -6.07 12.64 0.33
C GLN A 146 -5.18 13.58 -0.51
N LEU A 147 -5.09 13.36 -1.82
CA LEU A 147 -4.33 14.21 -2.74
C LEU A 147 -5.13 15.42 -3.23
N CYS A 148 -6.44 15.45 -3.03
CA CYS A 148 -7.31 16.50 -3.56
C CYS A 148 -7.34 17.72 -2.63
N LYS A 149 -6.62 18.78 -2.98
CA LYS A 149 -6.60 20.03 -2.20
C LYS A 149 -7.90 20.86 -2.28
N PHE A 150 -8.85 20.45 -3.10
CA PHE A 150 -10.11 21.17 -3.34
C PHE A 150 -11.33 20.40 -2.83
N ASP A 151 -11.12 19.31 -2.11
CA ASP A 151 -12.19 18.42 -1.62
C ASP A 151 -13.22 18.05 -2.70
N ALA A 152 -12.73 17.92 -3.94
CA ALA A 152 -13.55 17.59 -5.08
C ALA A 152 -13.82 16.09 -5.24
N ILE A 153 -13.15 15.22 -4.46
CA ILE A 153 -13.33 13.77 -4.51
C ILE A 153 -14.05 13.34 -3.23
N THR A 154 -15.24 12.78 -3.40
CA THR A 154 -16.16 12.42 -2.31
C THR A 154 -16.63 10.97 -2.41
N GLU A 155 -17.20 10.47 -1.35
CA GLU A 155 -17.95 9.19 -1.29
C GLU A 155 -19.30 9.35 -1.94
#